data_a0b0d903fe1e55d1bbb0933a9298712d
#
_entry.id   a0b0d903fe1e55d1bbb0933a9298712d
#
_cell.length_a   1.000
_cell.length_b   1.000
_cell.length_c   1.000
_cell.angle_alpha   90.00
_cell.angle_beta   90.00
_cell.angle_gamma   90.00
#
_symmetry.space_group_name_H-M   'P 1'
#
loop_
_entity.id
_entity.type
_entity.pdbx_description
1 polymer ?
#
loop_
_entity_poly.entity_id
_entity_poly.type
_entity_poly.pdbx_seq_one_letter_code
_entity_poly.pdbx_strand_id
1 'polypeptide(L)' 'MPGGRLILGILALLIGLLWIGQGSGVIAWPTSSFMISQVQWAWYGAALAAVGLVLIWRGKR' A
#
# COMPACT_ATOMS: atom_id res chain seq x y z
N MET A 1 13.42 -15.40 -6.97
CA MET A 1 12.37 -15.84 -7.91
C MET A 1 11.67 -14.61 -8.49
N PRO A 2 11.70 -14.42 -9.82
CA PRO A 2 11.06 -13.23 -10.43
C PRO A 2 9.58 -13.09 -10.12
N GLY A 3 8.85 -14.23 -10.13
CA GLY A 3 7.43 -14.21 -9.82
C GLY A 3 7.14 -13.82 -8.38
N GLY A 4 8.02 -14.20 -7.45
CA GLY A 4 7.87 -13.85 -6.05
C GLY A 4 7.97 -12.36 -5.83
N ARG A 5 8.91 -11.69 -6.50
CA ARG A 5 9.05 -10.23 -6.41
C ARG A 5 7.82 -9.51 -6.94
N LEU A 6 7.30 -10.00 -8.06
CA LEU A 6 6.12 -9.39 -8.67
C LEU A 6 4.91 -9.51 -7.75
N ILE A 7 4.70 -10.70 -7.17
CA ILE A 7 3.59 -10.93 -6.25
C ILE A 7 3.72 -10.04 -5.01
N LEU A 8 4.91 -10.00 -4.40
CA LEU A 8 5.16 -9.16 -3.24
C LEU A 8 4.95 -7.69 -3.56
N GLY A 9 5.39 -7.26 -4.73
CA GLY A 9 5.22 -5.87 -5.16
C GLY A 9 3.76 -5.51 -5.32
N ILE A 10 2.96 -6.37 -5.94
CA ILE A 10 1.53 -6.14 -6.11
C ILE A 10 0.83 -6.09 -4.76
N LEU A 11 1.12 -7.02 -3.87
CA LEU A 11 0.53 -7.04 -2.54
C LEU A 11 0.91 -5.78 -1.75
N ALA A 12 2.18 -5.39 -1.79
CA ALA A 12 2.63 -4.19 -1.10
C ALA A 12 1.95 -2.93 -1.65
N LEU A 13 1.80 -2.85 -2.97
CA LEU A 13 1.13 -1.72 -3.60
C LEU A 13 -0.33 -1.64 -3.18
N LEU A 14 -1.05 -2.77 -3.21
CA LEU A 14 -2.46 -2.80 -2.83
C LEU A 14 -2.66 -2.42 -1.37
N ILE A 15 -1.84 -2.96 -0.47
CA ILE A 15 -1.91 -2.63 0.95
C ILE A 15 -1.57 -1.15 1.18
N GLY A 16 -0.54 -0.66 0.49
CA GLY A 16 -0.14 0.74 0.59
C GLY A 16 -1.24 1.69 0.14
N LEU A 17 -1.89 1.38 -0.98
CA LEU A 17 -3.01 2.19 -1.47
C LEU A 17 -4.18 2.18 -0.49
N LEU A 18 -4.47 1.02 0.11
CA LEU A 18 -5.52 0.92 1.12
C LEU A 18 -5.21 1.81 2.33
N TRP A 19 -3.98 1.78 2.80
CA TRP A 19 -3.58 2.60 3.94
C TRP A 19 -3.64 4.10 3.62
N ILE A 20 -3.24 4.48 2.41
CA ILE A 20 -3.37 5.87 1.96
C ILE A 20 -4.84 6.29 1.99
N GLY A 21 -5.71 5.46 1.43
CA GLY A 21 -7.15 5.74 1.39
C GLY A 21 -7.75 5.86 2.78
N GLN A 22 -7.44 4.92 3.66
CA GLN A 22 -7.96 4.94 5.04
C GLN A 22 -7.35 6.09 5.85
N GLY A 23 -6.05 6.29 5.73
CA GLY A 23 -5.36 7.33 6.48
C GLY A 23 -5.79 8.74 6.09
N SER A 24 -6.15 8.95 4.83
CA SER A 24 -6.66 10.23 4.34
C SER A 24 -8.15 10.41 4.61
N GLY A 25 -8.84 9.34 5.02
CA GLY A 25 -10.28 9.39 5.25
C GLY A 25 -11.14 9.14 4.02
N VAL A 26 -10.51 8.95 2.85
CA VAL A 26 -11.25 8.67 1.61
C VAL A 26 -11.96 7.33 1.67
N ILE A 27 -11.27 6.31 2.23
CA ILE A 27 -11.87 5.00 2.44
C ILE A 27 -12.20 4.88 3.92
N ALA A 28 -13.48 5.00 4.25
CA ALA A 28 -13.95 4.96 5.63
C ALA A 28 -14.45 3.57 6.03
N TRP A 29 -14.10 2.56 5.31
CA TRP A 29 -14.51 1.20 5.61
C TRP A 29 -13.29 0.32 5.86
N PRO A 30 -13.29 -0.52 6.87
CA PRO A 30 -14.35 -0.60 7.91
C PRO A 30 -14.32 0.60 8.87
N THR A 31 -15.49 1.04 9.30
CA THR A 31 -15.59 2.23 10.16
C THR A 31 -14.93 2.04 11.53
N SER A 32 -14.70 0.79 11.90
CA SER A 32 -14.02 0.46 13.16
C SER A 32 -12.49 0.51 13.04
N SER A 33 -11.96 0.75 11.85
CA SER A 33 -10.51 0.77 11.65
C SER A 33 -9.89 2.02 12.28
N PHE A 34 -8.87 1.82 13.10
CA PHE A 34 -8.15 2.92 13.72
C PHE A 34 -7.28 3.71 12.72
N MET A 35 -7.12 3.18 11.51
CA MET A 35 -6.34 3.82 10.45
C MET A 35 -7.10 4.96 9.77
N ILE A 36 -8.43 4.97 9.89
CA ILE A 36 -9.26 5.95 9.19
C ILE A 36 -8.96 7.35 9.73
N SER A 37 -8.71 8.29 8.82
CA SER A 37 -8.38 9.69 9.10
C SER A 37 -7.11 9.88 9.92
N GLN A 38 -6.24 8.86 9.97
CA GLN A 38 -4.93 8.97 10.59
C GLN A 38 -3.90 9.24 9.51
N VAL A 39 -3.53 10.50 9.33
CA VAL A 39 -2.59 10.94 8.27
C VAL A 39 -1.29 10.14 8.30
N GLN A 40 -0.85 9.75 9.49
CA GLN A 40 0.33 8.93 9.70
C GLN A 40 0.28 7.64 8.86
N TRP A 41 -0.89 7.00 8.79
CA TRP A 41 -1.06 5.78 8.00
C TRP A 41 -1.01 6.05 6.51
N ALA A 42 -1.42 7.24 6.08
CA ALA A 42 -1.28 7.61 4.67
C ALA A 42 0.19 7.67 4.26
N TRP A 43 1.06 8.20 5.12
CA TRP A 43 2.51 8.22 4.88
C TRP A 43 3.10 6.81 4.84
N TYR A 44 2.69 5.95 5.76
CA TYR A 44 3.14 4.56 5.75
C TYR A 44 2.66 3.84 4.49
N GLY A 45 1.41 4.10 4.09
CA GLY A 45 0.87 3.54 2.87
C GLY A 45 1.65 4.02 1.63
N ALA A 46 2.00 5.30 1.60
CA ALA A 46 2.77 5.86 0.50
C ALA A 46 4.15 5.19 0.39
N ALA A 47 4.82 4.99 1.53
CA ALA A 47 6.12 4.31 1.55
C ALA A 47 5.98 2.87 1.06
N LEU A 48 4.97 2.16 1.53
CA LEU A 48 4.74 0.77 1.14
C LEU A 48 4.37 0.66 -0.34
N ALA A 49 3.55 1.58 -0.84
CA ALA A 49 3.19 1.62 -2.25
C ALA A 49 4.42 1.87 -3.12
N ALA A 50 5.31 2.77 -2.69
CA ALA A 50 6.55 3.04 -3.41
C ALA A 50 7.43 1.80 -3.47
N VAL A 51 7.55 1.07 -2.37
CA VAL A 51 8.29 -0.20 -2.34
C VAL A 51 7.66 -1.20 -3.30
N GLY A 52 6.34 -1.29 -3.29
CA GLY A 52 5.61 -2.19 -4.19
C GLY A 52 5.88 -1.86 -5.65
N LEU A 53 5.85 -0.58 -6.02
CA LEU A 53 6.14 -0.16 -7.39
C LEU A 53 7.56 -0.51 -7.82
N VAL A 54 8.52 -0.32 -6.93
CA VAL A 54 9.92 -0.67 -7.22
C VAL A 54 10.05 -2.18 -7.44
N LEU A 55 9.42 -2.98 -6.59
CA LEU A 55 9.47 -4.43 -6.73
C LEU A 55 8.82 -4.90 -8.03
N ILE A 56 7.69 -4.31 -8.41
CA ILE A 56 7.02 -4.65 -9.67
C ILE A 56 7.93 -4.30 -10.85
N TRP A 57 8.52 -3.11 -10.82
CA TRP A 57 9.39 -2.65 -11.88
C TRP A 57 10.61 -3.56 -12.04
N ARG A 58 11.24 -3.92 -10.93
CA ARG A 58 12.39 -4.83 -10.95
C ARG A 58 11.99 -6.24 -11.32
N GLY A 59 10.78 -6.65 -10.94
CA GLY A 59 10.28 -7.98 -11.26
C GLY A 59 10.04 -8.19 -12.75
N LYS A 60 9.83 -7.11 -13.49
CA LYS A 60 9.63 -7.18 -14.94
C LYS A 60 10.93 -7.26 -15.74
N ARG A 61 12.06 -7.01 -15.10
CA ARG A 61 13.35 -7.01 -15.79
C ARG A 61 14.04 -8.39 -15.74
#